data_3a08112005299ed3f3c2a0c773196cfa
#
_entry.id   3a08112005299ed3f3c2a0c773196cfa
#
_cell.length_a   1.000
_cell.length_b   1.000
_cell.length_c   1.000
_cell.angle_alpha   90.00
_cell.angle_beta   90.00
_cell.angle_gamma   90.00
#
_symmetry.space_group_name_H-M   'P 1'
#
loop_
_entity.id
_entity.type
_entity.pdbx_description
1 polymer ?
#
loop_
_entity_poly.entity_id
_entity_poly.type
_entity_poly.pdbx_seq_one_letter_code
_entity_poly.pdbx_strand_id
1 'polypeptide(L)'
;MRRGNLKIRLLIGAAIVIFAIVKRCNSKETNPYTGRVQTINMTSDQEIAIGLQSAPQMAQQYGGLYPNSEYQAIVDNVGQKLVNSSIAKQTPYKYEFHLLADPNTINAFALPGGQIYITYALFSKLQNRDQLAGVLGHEIGHVLGRHSAERIAESEYWQTLSTGASVGADMGGLVNSYGQQTLLTNGRGDELESDELGVKFMLDAGYNPEEMIGVSHKG
;
A
#
# COMPACT_ATOMS: atom_id res chain seq x y z
N MET A 1 -26.51 -6.00 -37.72
CA MET A 1 -26.42 -5.19 -36.50
C MET A 1 -26.89 -3.76 -36.77
N ARG A 2 -27.88 -3.26 -36.01
CA ARG A 2 -28.53 -1.94 -36.25
C ARG A 2 -27.54 -0.80 -35.98
N ARG A 3 -27.24 0.03 -37.00
CA ARG A 3 -26.37 1.23 -36.92
C ARG A 3 -26.75 2.23 -35.79
N GLY A 4 -28.02 2.18 -35.33
CA GLY A 4 -28.48 3.05 -34.21
C GLY A 4 -27.84 2.73 -32.85
N ASN A 5 -27.46 1.47 -32.58
CA ASN A 5 -26.86 1.07 -31.31
C ASN A 5 -25.38 1.49 -31.18
N LEU A 6 -24.64 1.65 -32.29
CA LEU A 6 -23.22 2.02 -32.23
C LEU A 6 -23.01 3.46 -31.74
N LYS A 7 -23.81 4.42 -32.20
CA LYS A 7 -23.71 5.84 -31.77
C LYS A 7 -24.03 5.96 -30.27
N ILE A 8 -25.04 5.25 -29.79
CA ILE A 8 -25.42 5.26 -28.36
C ILE A 8 -24.31 4.61 -27.53
N ARG A 9 -23.76 3.49 -27.95
CA ARG A 9 -22.62 2.84 -27.26
C ARG A 9 -21.42 3.77 -27.18
N LEU A 10 -21.05 4.44 -28.27
CA LEU A 10 -19.95 5.41 -28.29
C LEU A 10 -20.19 6.58 -27.33
N LEU A 11 -21.42 7.12 -27.29
CA LEU A 11 -21.76 8.22 -26.37
C LEU A 11 -21.68 7.76 -24.91
N ILE A 12 -22.19 6.59 -24.58
CA ILE A 12 -22.12 6.03 -23.23
C ILE A 12 -20.65 5.76 -22.85
N GLY A 13 -19.88 5.14 -23.71
CA GLY A 13 -18.46 4.88 -23.49
C GLY A 13 -17.67 6.18 -23.25
N ALA A 14 -17.92 7.20 -24.09
CA ALA A 14 -17.30 8.52 -23.91
C ALA A 14 -17.69 9.19 -22.60
N ALA A 15 -18.96 9.11 -22.19
CA ALA A 15 -19.41 9.65 -20.90
C ALA A 15 -18.72 8.98 -19.70
N ILE A 16 -18.54 7.65 -19.73
CA ILE A 16 -17.80 6.90 -18.69
C ILE A 16 -16.33 7.35 -18.64
N VAL A 17 -15.67 7.48 -19.80
CA VAL A 17 -14.28 7.94 -19.88
C VAL A 17 -14.13 9.36 -19.33
N ILE A 18 -15.01 10.28 -19.74
CA ILE A 18 -15.00 11.67 -19.23
C ILE A 18 -15.21 11.69 -17.72
N PHE A 19 -16.15 10.90 -17.20
CA PHE A 19 -16.38 10.77 -15.76
C PHE A 19 -15.13 10.29 -15.03
N ALA A 20 -14.43 9.26 -15.53
CA ALA A 20 -13.19 8.77 -14.93
C ALA A 20 -12.10 9.88 -14.87
N ILE A 21 -11.93 10.63 -15.97
CA ILE A 21 -10.94 11.72 -16.05
C ILE A 21 -11.28 12.83 -15.04
N VAL A 22 -12.54 13.28 -15.01
CA VAL A 22 -13.00 14.32 -14.08
C VAL A 22 -12.84 13.87 -12.63
N LYS A 23 -13.24 12.63 -12.29
CA LYS A 23 -13.04 12.06 -10.96
C LYS A 23 -11.55 12.09 -10.58
N ARG A 24 -10.65 11.62 -11.45
CA ARG A 24 -9.20 11.63 -11.21
C ARG A 24 -8.65 13.05 -10.98
N CYS A 25 -9.08 14.02 -11.78
CA CYS A 25 -8.63 15.41 -11.63
C CYS A 25 -9.06 16.02 -10.29
N ASN A 26 -10.26 15.68 -9.81
CA ASN A 26 -10.81 16.19 -8.54
C ASN A 26 -10.28 15.44 -7.31
N SER A 27 -9.62 14.30 -7.49
CA SER A 27 -9.10 13.47 -6.40
C SER A 27 -7.64 13.75 -6.06
N LYS A 28 -7.06 14.81 -6.60
CA LYS A 28 -5.69 15.22 -6.27
C LYS A 28 -5.67 15.93 -4.93
N GLU A 29 -4.80 15.46 -4.05
CA GLU A 29 -4.55 16.06 -2.75
C GLU A 29 -3.05 16.05 -2.41
N THR A 30 -2.62 16.91 -1.50
CA THR A 30 -1.25 16.88 -0.97
C THR A 30 -1.25 16.10 0.33
N ASN A 31 -0.40 15.07 0.42
CA ASN A 31 -0.20 14.34 1.66
C ASN A 31 0.35 15.30 2.73
N PRO A 32 -0.35 15.47 3.87
CA PRO A 32 0.06 16.44 4.88
C PRO A 32 1.36 16.06 5.63
N TYR A 33 1.81 14.81 5.52
CA TYR A 33 2.97 14.29 6.22
C TYR A 33 4.22 14.21 5.34
N THR A 34 4.05 13.91 4.04
CA THR A 34 5.16 13.76 3.08
C THR A 34 5.28 14.95 2.12
N GLY A 35 4.21 15.73 1.96
CA GLY A 35 4.16 16.83 0.99
C GLY A 35 3.96 16.37 -0.46
N ARG A 36 3.89 15.05 -0.71
CA ARG A 36 3.68 14.51 -2.07
C ARG A 36 2.25 14.78 -2.54
N VAL A 37 2.11 15.17 -3.81
CA VAL A 37 0.80 15.27 -4.47
C VAL A 37 0.37 13.89 -4.95
N GLN A 38 -0.78 13.44 -4.49
CA GLN A 38 -1.32 12.09 -4.72
C GLN A 38 -2.74 12.16 -5.31
N THR A 39 -3.17 11.06 -5.90
CA THR A 39 -4.56 10.90 -6.34
C THR A 39 -5.24 9.87 -5.45
N ILE A 40 -6.08 10.33 -4.52
CA ILE A 40 -6.74 9.47 -3.52
C ILE A 40 -8.25 9.77 -3.50
N ASN A 41 -9.07 8.70 -3.46
CA ASN A 41 -10.53 8.78 -3.51
C ASN A 41 -11.19 8.47 -2.17
N MET A 42 -10.42 8.31 -1.11
CA MET A 42 -10.93 7.86 0.19
C MET A 42 -10.36 8.68 1.35
N THR A 43 -11.11 8.73 2.44
CA THR A 43 -10.68 9.35 3.68
C THR A 43 -9.81 8.38 4.50
N SER A 44 -9.06 8.90 5.48
CA SER A 44 -8.30 8.06 6.43
C SER A 44 -9.18 7.06 7.19
N ASP A 45 -10.43 7.44 7.53
CA ASP A 45 -11.38 6.54 8.20
C ASP A 45 -11.78 5.37 7.29
N GLN A 46 -11.94 5.63 5.99
CA GLN A 46 -12.21 4.59 5.00
C GLN A 46 -11.01 3.66 4.81
N GLU A 47 -9.78 4.19 4.81
CA GLU A 47 -8.55 3.39 4.78
C GLU A 47 -8.48 2.45 5.99
N ILE A 48 -8.72 2.98 7.19
CA ILE A 48 -8.75 2.19 8.43
C ILE A 48 -9.80 1.08 8.34
N ALA A 49 -11.00 1.40 7.87
CA ALA A 49 -12.08 0.42 7.72
C ALA A 49 -11.72 -0.69 6.72
N ILE A 50 -11.13 -0.35 5.57
CA ILE A 50 -10.69 -1.32 4.55
C ILE A 50 -9.58 -2.22 5.11
N GLY A 51 -8.59 -1.65 5.78
CA GLY A 51 -7.50 -2.42 6.39
C GLY A 51 -8.00 -3.41 7.43
N LEU A 52 -8.84 -2.95 8.36
CA LEU A 52 -9.42 -3.82 9.39
C LEU A 52 -10.32 -4.93 8.80
N GLN A 53 -11.07 -4.63 7.75
CA GLN A 53 -11.91 -5.61 7.07
C GLN A 53 -11.07 -6.67 6.35
N SER A 54 -9.94 -6.29 5.78
CA SER A 54 -9.06 -7.18 5.02
C SER A 54 -8.12 -8.00 5.91
N ALA A 55 -7.82 -7.50 7.11
CA ALA A 55 -6.85 -8.06 8.04
C ALA A 55 -7.04 -9.56 8.35
N PRO A 56 -8.24 -10.08 8.68
CA PRO A 56 -8.41 -11.49 9.00
C PRO A 56 -8.10 -12.41 7.80
N GLN A 57 -8.52 -12.01 6.60
CA GLN A 57 -8.28 -12.79 5.38
C GLN A 57 -6.80 -12.81 5.03
N MET A 58 -6.13 -11.65 5.13
CA MET A 58 -4.69 -11.55 4.87
C MET A 58 -3.88 -12.39 5.87
N ALA A 59 -4.19 -12.30 7.16
CA ALA A 59 -3.53 -13.12 8.16
C ALA A 59 -3.71 -14.63 7.87
N GLN A 60 -4.92 -15.05 7.50
CA GLN A 60 -5.20 -16.45 7.19
C GLN A 60 -4.42 -16.98 5.99
N GLN A 61 -4.18 -16.15 4.94
CA GLN A 61 -3.39 -16.52 3.77
C GLN A 61 -1.94 -16.88 4.12
N TYR A 62 -1.41 -16.30 5.20
CA TYR A 62 -0.05 -16.53 5.70
C TYR A 62 -0.01 -17.40 6.96
N GLY A 63 -0.99 -18.31 7.11
CA GLY A 63 -1.00 -19.28 8.19
C GLY A 63 -1.52 -18.78 9.54
N GLY A 64 -2.09 -17.58 9.60
CA GLY A 64 -2.56 -16.95 10.82
C GLY A 64 -1.46 -16.25 11.62
N LEU A 65 -1.80 -15.84 12.84
CA LEU A 65 -0.83 -15.21 13.74
C LEU A 65 0.14 -16.25 14.31
N TYR A 66 1.40 -15.88 14.43
CA TYR A 66 2.44 -16.74 15.02
C TYR A 66 2.19 -16.94 16.52
N PRO A 67 2.20 -18.17 17.04
CA PRO A 67 1.70 -18.45 18.40
C PRO A 67 2.68 -18.07 19.54
N ASN A 68 3.89 -17.60 19.23
CA ASN A 68 4.88 -17.22 20.23
C ASN A 68 4.72 -15.75 20.63
N SER A 69 4.23 -15.51 21.84
CA SER A 69 4.01 -14.17 22.39
C SER A 69 5.29 -13.35 22.62
N GLU A 70 6.44 -14.00 22.84
CA GLU A 70 7.72 -13.28 23.01
C GLU A 70 8.18 -12.69 21.67
N TYR A 71 8.05 -13.43 20.57
CA TYR A 71 8.40 -12.93 19.25
C TYR A 71 7.43 -11.83 18.79
N GLN A 72 6.14 -12.01 19.06
CA GLN A 72 5.15 -10.96 18.83
C GLN A 72 5.49 -9.68 19.60
N ALA A 73 5.86 -9.80 20.87
CA ALA A 73 6.25 -8.65 21.69
C ALA A 73 7.52 -7.93 21.17
N ILE A 74 8.45 -8.66 20.54
CA ILE A 74 9.62 -8.04 19.89
C ILE A 74 9.16 -7.18 18.72
N VAL A 75 8.29 -7.71 17.86
CA VAL A 75 7.73 -6.99 16.70
C VAL A 75 6.96 -5.74 17.15
N ASP A 76 6.07 -5.89 18.13
CA ASP A 76 5.30 -4.80 18.71
C ASP A 76 6.19 -3.70 19.29
N ASN A 77 7.18 -4.07 20.11
CA ASN A 77 8.06 -3.11 20.77
C ASN A 77 8.88 -2.28 19.77
N VAL A 78 9.40 -2.92 18.71
CA VAL A 78 10.17 -2.22 17.68
C VAL A 78 9.25 -1.30 16.87
N GLY A 79 8.11 -1.82 16.40
CA GLY A 79 7.15 -1.05 15.61
C GLY A 79 6.57 0.14 16.37
N GLN A 80 6.12 -0.08 17.61
CA GLN A 80 5.57 1.01 18.44
C GLN A 80 6.65 2.06 18.79
N LYS A 81 7.90 1.66 18.96
CA LYS A 81 9.00 2.62 19.18
C LYS A 81 9.22 3.50 17.95
N LEU A 82 9.20 2.94 16.73
CA LEU A 82 9.30 3.70 15.47
C LEU A 82 8.16 4.72 15.36
N VAL A 83 6.93 4.29 15.57
CA VAL A 83 5.74 5.17 15.51
C VAL A 83 5.83 6.28 16.54
N ASN A 84 6.10 5.94 17.79
CA ASN A 84 6.10 6.91 18.91
C ASN A 84 7.22 7.95 18.83
N SER A 85 8.30 7.63 18.12
CA SER A 85 9.47 8.51 17.97
C SER A 85 9.41 9.39 16.70
N SER A 86 8.44 9.16 15.81
CA SER A 86 8.40 9.78 14.48
C SER A 86 7.12 10.57 14.22
N ILE A 87 7.05 11.18 13.04
CA ILE A 87 5.85 11.87 12.54
C ILE A 87 4.64 10.93 12.42
N ALA A 88 4.83 9.61 12.30
CA ALA A 88 3.76 8.62 12.21
C ALA A 88 2.78 8.70 13.39
N LYS A 89 3.26 9.09 14.59
CA LYS A 89 2.41 9.32 15.77
C LYS A 89 1.33 10.39 15.58
N GLN A 90 1.53 11.31 14.64
CA GLN A 90 0.60 12.43 14.41
C GLN A 90 -0.50 12.08 13.41
N THR A 91 -0.43 10.88 12.80
CA THR A 91 -1.45 10.41 11.85
C THR A 91 -2.70 9.92 12.58
N PRO A 92 -3.86 9.85 11.91
CA PRO A 92 -5.07 9.25 12.47
C PRO A 92 -5.00 7.72 12.52
N TYR A 93 -3.96 7.11 11.96
CA TYR A 93 -3.82 5.66 11.85
C TYR A 93 -3.48 5.01 13.18
N LYS A 94 -4.05 3.82 13.41
CA LYS A 94 -3.69 2.95 14.53
C LYS A 94 -2.75 1.87 14.03
N TYR A 95 -1.45 2.09 14.26
CA TYR A 95 -0.44 1.13 13.86
C TYR A 95 -0.46 -0.09 14.76
N GLU A 96 -0.75 -1.24 14.18
CA GLU A 96 -0.72 -2.54 14.82
C GLU A 96 0.21 -3.46 14.03
N PHE A 97 1.04 -4.21 14.73
CA PHE A 97 2.09 -5.04 14.16
C PHE A 97 1.79 -6.51 14.41
N HIS A 98 1.95 -7.34 13.39
CA HIS A 98 1.55 -8.75 13.46
C HIS A 98 2.63 -9.65 12.90
N LEU A 99 3.07 -10.63 13.68
CA LEU A 99 3.92 -11.72 13.21
C LEU A 99 3.02 -12.85 12.68
N LEU A 100 3.21 -13.21 11.40
CA LEU A 100 2.45 -14.27 10.73
C LEU A 100 3.19 -15.60 10.77
N ALA A 101 2.45 -16.71 10.82
CA ALA A 101 3.00 -18.05 11.02
C ALA A 101 3.60 -18.70 9.77
N ASP A 102 3.64 -18.00 8.62
CA ASP A 102 4.22 -18.54 7.38
C ASP A 102 5.75 -18.70 7.49
N PRO A 103 6.28 -19.93 7.43
CA PRO A 103 7.70 -20.19 7.50
C PRO A 103 8.40 -20.17 6.13
N ASN A 104 7.67 -19.99 5.03
CA ASN A 104 8.17 -20.18 3.67
C ASN A 104 8.27 -18.88 2.88
N THR A 105 7.31 -17.99 3.02
CA THR A 105 7.25 -16.74 2.26
C THR A 105 7.98 -15.64 2.99
N ILE A 106 9.09 -15.15 2.43
CA ILE A 106 9.81 -13.99 2.96
C ILE A 106 9.04 -12.75 2.55
N ASN A 107 8.29 -12.14 3.47
CA ASN A 107 7.45 -10.99 3.17
C ASN A 107 7.17 -10.13 4.41
N ALA A 108 7.01 -8.82 4.18
CA ALA A 108 6.33 -7.89 5.06
C ALA A 108 5.39 -7.03 4.22
N PHE A 109 4.32 -6.55 4.79
CA PHE A 109 3.37 -5.69 4.07
C PHE A 109 2.49 -4.89 5.03
N ALA A 110 2.04 -3.73 4.55
CA ALA A 110 1.09 -2.88 5.24
C ALA A 110 -0.27 -2.89 4.53
N LEU A 111 -1.35 -2.98 5.31
CA LEU A 111 -2.70 -2.69 4.84
C LEU A 111 -3.03 -1.21 5.08
N PRO A 112 -3.98 -0.63 4.31
CA PRO A 112 -4.43 0.72 4.57
C PRO A 112 -4.83 0.92 6.03
N GLY A 113 -4.51 2.09 6.61
CA GLY A 113 -4.92 2.43 7.97
C GLY A 113 -4.05 1.89 9.10
N GLY A 114 -2.91 1.18 8.81
CA GLY A 114 -1.89 0.92 9.81
C GLY A 114 -1.75 -0.53 10.30
N GLN A 115 -2.43 -1.50 9.70
CA GLN A 115 -2.21 -2.92 9.99
C GLN A 115 -0.96 -3.41 9.26
N ILE A 116 0.12 -3.73 9.99
CA ILE A 116 1.44 -4.10 9.45
C ILE A 116 1.77 -5.54 9.81
N TYR A 117 2.25 -6.28 8.84
CA TYR A 117 2.51 -7.70 8.93
C TYR A 117 3.94 -8.03 8.53
N ILE A 118 4.54 -8.99 9.24
CA ILE A 118 5.80 -9.62 8.89
C ILE A 118 5.65 -11.14 9.02
N THR A 119 6.11 -11.90 8.03
CA THR A 119 6.10 -13.37 8.11
C THR A 119 7.22 -13.90 9.00
N TYR A 120 7.00 -15.05 9.61
CA TYR A 120 8.03 -15.73 10.39
C TYR A 120 9.26 -16.06 9.52
N ALA A 121 9.06 -16.38 8.25
CA ALA A 121 10.16 -16.63 7.32
C ALA A 121 11.09 -15.43 7.17
N LEU A 122 10.58 -14.20 7.13
CA LEU A 122 11.39 -12.99 7.11
C LEU A 122 11.97 -12.70 8.49
N PHE A 123 11.13 -12.67 9.54
CA PHE A 123 11.54 -12.40 10.91
C PHE A 123 12.72 -13.26 11.37
N SER A 124 12.68 -14.57 11.08
CA SER A 124 13.74 -15.52 11.47
C SER A 124 15.08 -15.31 10.77
N LYS A 125 15.12 -14.54 9.68
CA LYS A 125 16.35 -14.20 8.94
C LYS A 125 17.00 -12.90 9.41
N LEU A 126 16.28 -12.10 10.16
CA LEU A 126 16.79 -10.84 10.70
C LEU A 126 17.75 -11.15 11.87
N GLN A 127 18.90 -10.50 11.88
CA GLN A 127 19.98 -10.78 12.81
C GLN A 127 19.88 -9.96 14.10
N ASN A 128 19.20 -8.80 14.02
CA ASN A 128 19.10 -7.87 15.13
C ASN A 128 17.83 -7.01 15.03
N ARG A 129 17.60 -6.17 16.06
CA ARG A 129 16.44 -5.28 16.09
C ARG A 129 16.52 -4.12 15.10
N ASP A 130 17.72 -3.73 14.68
CA ASP A 130 17.88 -2.65 13.71
C ASP A 130 17.41 -3.09 12.32
N GLN A 131 17.68 -4.34 11.93
CA GLN A 131 17.15 -4.92 10.69
C GLN A 131 15.62 -5.03 10.74
N LEU A 132 15.05 -5.45 11.87
CA LEU A 132 13.59 -5.46 12.06
C LEU A 132 13.01 -4.04 11.97
N ALA A 133 13.69 -3.06 12.57
CA ALA A 133 13.29 -1.66 12.51
C ALA A 133 13.32 -1.12 11.07
N GLY A 134 14.28 -1.53 10.25
CA GLY A 134 14.33 -1.21 8.83
C GLY A 134 13.10 -1.72 8.07
N VAL A 135 12.76 -3.02 8.25
CA VAL A 135 11.56 -3.61 7.63
C VAL A 135 10.29 -2.90 8.09
N LEU A 136 10.08 -2.78 9.39
CA LEU A 136 8.85 -2.17 9.92
C LEU A 136 8.78 -0.67 9.62
N GLY A 137 9.92 0.03 9.58
CA GLY A 137 10.00 1.44 9.21
C GLY A 137 9.59 1.67 7.75
N HIS A 138 10.00 0.80 6.85
CA HIS A 138 9.58 0.79 5.45
C HIS A 138 8.05 0.62 5.32
N GLU A 139 7.47 -0.35 6.05
CA GLU A 139 6.03 -0.59 6.04
C GLU A 139 5.23 0.58 6.65
N ILE A 140 5.74 1.20 7.73
CA ILE A 140 5.17 2.45 8.27
C ILE A 140 5.23 3.56 7.20
N GLY A 141 6.31 3.61 6.41
CA GLY A 141 6.46 4.52 5.28
C GLY A 141 5.32 4.37 4.27
N HIS A 142 4.98 3.13 3.88
CA HIS A 142 3.85 2.86 2.98
C HIS A 142 2.51 3.34 3.53
N VAL A 143 2.27 3.20 4.84
CA VAL A 143 1.05 3.71 5.49
C VAL A 143 1.03 5.24 5.50
N LEU A 144 2.12 5.87 5.92
CA LEU A 144 2.25 7.33 5.98
C LEU A 144 2.15 7.97 4.59
N GLY A 145 2.79 7.34 3.59
CA GLY A 145 2.72 7.71 2.18
C GLY A 145 1.36 7.46 1.55
N ARG A 146 0.46 6.72 2.21
CA ARG A 146 -0.87 6.34 1.71
C ARG A 146 -0.83 5.58 0.37
N HIS A 147 0.25 4.81 0.14
CA HIS A 147 0.52 4.16 -1.14
C HIS A 147 -0.58 3.17 -1.53
N SER A 148 -1.15 2.44 -0.56
CA SER A 148 -2.27 1.52 -0.82
C SER A 148 -3.52 2.25 -1.28
N ALA A 149 -3.84 3.42 -0.68
CA ALA A 149 -5.00 4.23 -1.07
C ALA A 149 -4.84 4.81 -2.48
N GLU A 150 -3.64 5.29 -2.81
CA GLU A 150 -3.32 5.78 -4.15
C GLU A 150 -3.41 4.66 -5.20
N ARG A 151 -2.87 3.48 -4.89
CA ARG A 151 -2.95 2.29 -5.76
C ARG A 151 -4.37 1.81 -6.00
N ILE A 152 -5.23 1.86 -4.97
CA ILE A 152 -6.67 1.57 -5.10
C ILE A 152 -7.34 2.59 -6.04
N ALA A 153 -7.11 3.89 -5.83
CA ALA A 153 -7.68 4.94 -6.66
C ALA A 153 -7.23 4.83 -8.13
N GLU A 154 -5.96 4.50 -8.36
CA GLU A 154 -5.43 4.29 -9.70
C GLU A 154 -6.00 3.03 -10.37
N SER A 155 -6.15 1.96 -9.63
CA SER A 155 -6.80 0.73 -10.12
C SER A 155 -8.26 0.99 -10.53
N GLU A 156 -9.03 1.70 -9.70
CA GLU A 156 -10.40 2.11 -10.03
C GLU A 156 -10.47 2.97 -11.29
N TYR A 157 -9.54 3.90 -11.46
CA TYR A 157 -9.44 4.73 -12.65
C TYR A 157 -9.26 3.89 -13.92
N TRP A 158 -8.27 3.00 -13.93
CA TRP A 158 -8.01 2.12 -15.08
C TRP A 158 -9.15 1.15 -15.36
N GLN A 159 -9.81 0.63 -14.32
CA GLN A 159 -10.99 -0.22 -14.47
C GLN A 159 -12.16 0.54 -15.10
N THR A 160 -12.38 1.79 -14.67
CA THR A 160 -13.45 2.64 -15.24
C THR A 160 -13.16 2.99 -16.70
N LEU A 161 -11.91 3.33 -17.04
CA LEU A 161 -11.49 3.55 -18.44
C LEU A 161 -11.70 2.32 -19.31
N SER A 162 -11.29 1.14 -18.80
CA SER A 162 -11.48 -0.14 -19.48
C SER A 162 -12.95 -0.43 -19.76
N THR A 163 -13.83 -0.15 -18.79
CA THR A 163 -15.28 -0.28 -18.94
C THR A 163 -15.81 0.64 -20.04
N GLY A 164 -15.43 1.93 -20.03
CA GLY A 164 -15.83 2.90 -21.06
C GLY A 164 -15.34 2.48 -22.46
N ALA A 165 -14.10 2.02 -22.57
CA ALA A 165 -13.51 1.54 -23.81
C ALA A 165 -14.18 0.26 -24.32
N SER A 166 -14.59 -0.65 -23.43
CA SER A 166 -15.35 -1.87 -23.79
C SER A 166 -16.74 -1.54 -24.31
N VAL A 167 -17.47 -0.65 -23.63
CA VAL A 167 -18.81 -0.23 -24.02
C VAL A 167 -18.80 0.50 -25.36
N GLY A 168 -17.84 1.43 -25.53
CA GLY A 168 -17.75 2.28 -26.73
C GLY A 168 -17.18 1.58 -27.96
N ALA A 169 -16.06 0.88 -27.81
CA ALA A 169 -15.23 0.44 -28.95
C ALA A 169 -14.69 -1.00 -28.85
N ASP A 170 -15.14 -1.78 -27.90
CA ASP A 170 -14.65 -3.17 -27.62
C ASP A 170 -13.11 -3.23 -27.36
N MET A 171 -12.51 -2.14 -26.84
CA MET A 171 -11.06 -1.99 -26.59
C MET A 171 -10.67 -2.11 -25.12
N GLY A 172 -11.58 -2.51 -24.24
CA GLY A 172 -11.32 -2.55 -22.77
C GLY A 172 -10.13 -3.42 -22.38
N GLY A 173 -9.90 -4.54 -23.04
CA GLY A 173 -8.76 -5.40 -22.76
C GLY A 173 -7.40 -4.72 -22.96
N LEU A 174 -7.24 -3.92 -24.01
CA LEU A 174 -6.02 -3.15 -24.27
C LEU A 174 -5.79 -2.08 -23.20
N VAL A 175 -6.85 -1.35 -22.84
CA VAL A 175 -6.78 -0.31 -21.78
C VAL A 175 -6.41 -0.93 -20.44
N ASN A 176 -7.01 -2.07 -20.10
CA ASN A 176 -6.70 -2.79 -18.87
C ASN A 176 -5.24 -3.25 -18.82
N SER A 177 -4.71 -3.82 -19.91
CA SER A 177 -3.31 -4.26 -19.98
C SER A 177 -2.33 -3.08 -19.79
N TYR A 178 -2.63 -1.94 -20.41
CA TYR A 178 -1.82 -0.73 -20.22
C TYR A 178 -1.91 -0.20 -18.78
N GLY A 179 -3.09 -0.23 -18.19
CA GLY A 179 -3.30 0.16 -16.80
C GLY A 179 -2.48 -0.69 -15.83
N GLN A 180 -2.48 -2.02 -16.00
CA GLN A 180 -1.68 -2.93 -15.18
C GLN A 180 -0.17 -2.62 -15.28
N GLN A 181 0.34 -2.36 -16.48
CA GLN A 181 1.73 -1.98 -16.67
C GLN A 181 2.08 -0.66 -15.98
N THR A 182 1.18 0.32 -16.02
CA THR A 182 1.36 1.62 -15.35
C THR A 182 1.42 1.46 -13.84
N LEU A 183 0.53 0.65 -13.24
CA LEU A 183 0.52 0.35 -11.81
C LEU A 183 1.85 -0.27 -11.33
N LEU A 184 2.44 -1.17 -12.13
CA LEU A 184 3.73 -1.78 -11.81
C LEU A 184 4.89 -0.77 -11.89
N THR A 185 4.83 0.20 -12.79
CA THR A 185 5.89 1.20 -12.97
C THR A 185 5.87 2.26 -11.87
N ASN A 186 4.68 2.69 -11.45
CA ASN A 186 4.52 3.74 -10.43
C ASN A 186 4.99 3.27 -9.04
N GLY A 187 5.00 1.96 -8.78
CA GLY A 187 5.45 1.40 -7.51
C GLY A 187 6.90 1.76 -7.11
N ARG A 188 7.77 2.10 -8.08
CA ARG A 188 9.17 2.47 -7.75
C ARG A 188 9.28 3.78 -6.95
N GLY A 189 8.41 4.75 -7.21
CA GLY A 189 8.37 6.00 -6.44
C GLY A 189 7.93 5.76 -5.01
N ASP A 190 6.96 4.88 -4.81
CA ASP A 190 6.43 4.50 -3.51
C ASP A 190 7.48 3.76 -2.67
N GLU A 191 8.26 2.86 -3.30
CA GLU A 191 9.36 2.14 -2.63
C GLU A 191 10.46 3.11 -2.16
N LEU A 192 10.89 4.05 -3.01
CA LEU A 192 11.90 5.04 -2.65
C LEU A 192 11.42 5.95 -1.51
N GLU A 193 10.16 6.42 -1.55
CA GLU A 193 9.59 7.23 -0.49
C GLU A 193 9.53 6.42 0.83
N SER A 194 9.14 5.14 0.77
CA SER A 194 9.09 4.27 1.95
C SER A 194 10.47 3.99 2.52
N ASP A 195 11.49 3.81 1.68
CA ASP A 195 12.88 3.65 2.11
C ASP A 195 13.39 4.93 2.79
N GLU A 196 13.17 6.11 2.21
CA GLU A 196 13.57 7.39 2.81
C GLU A 196 12.88 7.63 4.16
N LEU A 197 11.58 7.36 4.25
CA LEU A 197 10.82 7.46 5.49
C LEU A 197 11.29 6.44 6.52
N GLY A 198 11.55 5.20 6.11
CA GLY A 198 12.05 4.14 6.97
C GLY A 198 13.38 4.49 7.62
N VAL A 199 14.35 5.00 6.83
CA VAL A 199 15.65 5.51 7.34
C VAL A 199 15.41 6.61 8.37
N LYS A 200 14.54 7.57 8.08
CA LYS A 200 14.21 8.66 9.01
C LYS A 200 13.60 8.15 10.30
N PHE A 201 12.65 7.21 10.23
CA PHE A 201 12.03 6.64 11.43
C PHE A 201 13.03 5.85 12.28
N MET A 202 13.98 5.13 11.65
CA MET A 202 15.07 4.46 12.36
C MET A 202 15.95 5.46 13.12
N LEU A 203 16.35 6.55 12.48
CA LEU A 203 17.14 7.61 13.10
C LEU A 203 16.39 8.26 14.29
N ASP A 204 15.12 8.63 14.09
CA ASP A 204 14.29 9.25 15.12
C ASP A 204 14.10 8.32 16.33
N ALA A 205 14.07 7.00 16.11
CA ALA A 205 13.94 5.98 17.15
C ALA A 205 15.28 5.49 17.73
N GLY A 206 16.42 5.97 17.22
CA GLY A 206 17.76 5.59 17.67
C GLY A 206 18.18 4.17 17.27
N TYR A 207 17.71 3.70 16.12
CA TYR A 207 18.19 2.51 15.44
C TYR A 207 19.28 2.84 14.42
N ASN A 208 20.13 1.88 14.06
CA ASN A 208 21.16 2.06 13.03
C ASN A 208 20.57 1.89 11.62
N PRO A 209 20.46 2.95 10.80
CA PRO A 209 19.87 2.85 9.47
C PRO A 209 20.74 2.09 8.45
N GLU A 210 22.05 1.90 8.73
CA GLU A 210 22.92 1.10 7.85
C GLU A 210 22.47 -0.36 7.76
N GLU A 211 21.76 -0.86 8.79
CA GLU A 211 21.22 -2.21 8.84
C GLU A 211 20.02 -2.42 7.89
N MET A 212 19.37 -1.35 7.43
CA MET A 212 18.29 -1.41 6.45
C MET A 212 18.77 -1.90 5.08
N ILE A 213 20.00 -1.55 4.67
CA ILE A 213 20.61 -1.91 3.38
C ILE A 213 20.74 -3.43 3.21
N GLY A 214 20.95 -4.16 4.30
CA GLY A 214 21.08 -5.62 4.30
C GLY A 214 19.79 -6.38 3.98
N VAL A 215 18.63 -5.74 4.06
CA VAL A 215 17.31 -6.34 3.86
C VAL A 215 16.80 -6.14 2.43
N SER A 216 17.05 -4.98 1.83
CA SER A 216 16.56 -4.61 0.48
C SER A 216 17.19 -5.43 -0.67
N HIS A 217 18.30 -6.14 -0.45
CA HIS A 217 19.02 -6.88 -1.49
C HIS A 217 18.73 -8.38 -1.53
N LYS A 218 17.73 -8.88 -0.78
CA LYS A 218 17.41 -10.31 -0.69
C LYS A 218 16.00 -10.67 -1.17
N GLY A 219 15.35 -9.78 -1.92
CA GLY A 219 14.06 -10.00 -2.58
C GLY A 219 14.20 -10.46 -4.02
#